data_9c54567171abebdbeb7b6432cee9f5e9
#
_entry.id   9c54567171abebdbeb7b6432cee9f5e9
#
_cell.length_a   1.000
_cell.length_b   1.000
_cell.length_c   1.000
_cell.angle_alpha   90.00
_cell.angle_beta   90.00
_cell.angle_gamma   90.00
#
_symmetry.space_group_name_H-M   'P 1'
#
loop_
_entity.id
_entity.type
_entity.pdbx_description
1 polymer ?
#
loop_
_entity_poly.entity_id
_entity_poly.type
_entity_poly.pdbx_seq_one_letter_code
_entity_poly.pdbx_strand_id
1 'polypeptide(L)'
;MPSSLRLASLVCTPLIAGLAAVAASLAVVPMQASAEPLALATGAASVGREAFRYRLGPGDSLVMSVFKMSGYEANVKVLSDGTINLPRIGTVEVWGLTLEEARLRITAAYEVFLRRPIVYLDLVTSRPVKVTVTGEVERPGVFSLPTQAEGGWPTLVDVVQKAGGVTASGDLSRIEVLRPAAHPGGSMRRYQFDYLTVLRKGGHAPNPLIYDGDSIRLYKNDGVNNADLITTAASNFAPDTIRVNVIGEVAKPGVQQVPSNAPLSQAIFASGGITRRGSISTVEL
;
A
#
# COMPACT_ATOMS: atom_id res chain seq x y z
N MET A 1 72.05 -1.23 -18.47
CA MET A 1 72.98 -1.12 -19.65
C MET A 1 72.23 -1.56 -20.89
N PRO A 2 72.46 -0.98 -22.04
CA PRO A 2 72.62 0.43 -22.35
C PRO A 2 71.53 0.95 -23.30
N SER A 3 71.31 2.27 -23.29
CA SER A 3 71.65 3.27 -24.34
C SER A 3 70.82 3.16 -25.62
N SER A 4 70.31 4.16 -26.11
CA SER A 4 70.71 5.47 -26.64
C SER A 4 69.84 5.70 -27.91
N LEU A 5 69.52 6.79 -28.34
CA LEU A 5 69.96 8.06 -28.79
C LEU A 5 68.93 8.62 -29.80
N ARG A 6 68.46 9.87 -29.64
CA ARG A 6 68.66 11.05 -30.49
C ARG A 6 68.20 10.98 -31.96
N LEU A 7 67.50 12.00 -32.38
CA LEU A 7 67.86 13.21 -33.18
C LEU A 7 66.55 13.91 -33.58
N ALA A 8 66.29 15.07 -33.34
CA ALA A 8 66.55 16.45 -33.73
C ALA A 8 66.75 16.71 -35.21
N SER A 9 65.92 17.57 -35.82
CA SER A 9 66.20 18.58 -36.84
C SER A 9 64.88 19.29 -37.12
N LEU A 10 64.65 20.52 -36.84
CA LEU A 10 65.20 21.83 -37.25
C LEU A 10 64.87 22.21 -38.71
N VAL A 11 64.20 23.43 -38.78
CA VAL A 11 64.25 24.42 -39.85
C VAL A 11 63.24 24.29 -40.99
N CYS A 12 62.30 25.21 -41.18
CA CYS A 12 62.48 26.46 -41.93
C CYS A 12 61.18 27.26 -41.98
N THR A 13 61.25 28.51 -41.56
CA THR A 13 60.29 29.58 -41.93
C THR A 13 60.57 30.01 -43.39
N PRO A 14 59.57 30.60 -44.10
CA PRO A 14 59.62 32.01 -44.33
C PRO A 14 58.32 32.75 -44.20
N LEU A 15 58.47 33.95 -43.79
CA LEU A 15 57.68 35.17 -43.72
C LEU A 15 57.15 35.57 -45.08
N ILE A 16 55.82 35.79 -45.26
CA ILE A 16 55.28 36.76 -46.24
C ILE A 16 54.08 37.46 -45.61
N ALA A 17 54.13 38.75 -45.59
CA ALA A 17 53.14 39.71 -45.18
C ALA A 17 51.96 39.82 -46.12
N GLY A 18 50.80 40.16 -45.60
CA GLY A 18 49.83 40.85 -46.42
C GLY A 18 48.37 40.70 -46.03
N LEU A 19 47.81 41.75 -45.61
CA LEU A 19 46.47 42.30 -45.78
C LEU A 19 45.36 41.84 -44.86
N ALA A 20 44.86 42.81 -44.11
CA ALA A 20 43.67 42.85 -43.29
C ALA A 20 42.40 42.58 -44.07
N ALA A 21 41.54 41.72 -43.51
CA ALA A 21 40.10 41.74 -43.74
C ALA A 21 39.43 41.44 -42.39
N VAL A 22 38.80 42.48 -41.83
CA VAL A 22 37.93 42.35 -40.67
C VAL A 22 36.66 41.65 -41.12
N ALA A 23 36.50 40.41 -40.80
CA ALA A 23 35.23 39.71 -40.87
C ALA A 23 34.78 39.44 -39.43
N ALA A 24 33.76 40.17 -38.97
CA ALA A 24 33.07 39.92 -37.73
C ALA A 24 32.30 38.60 -37.85
N SER A 25 32.84 37.50 -37.37
CA SER A 25 32.13 36.27 -37.19
C SER A 25 31.37 36.29 -35.87
N LEU A 26 30.06 36.46 -35.94
CA LEU A 26 29.14 36.13 -34.86
C LEU A 26 29.34 34.66 -34.50
N ALA A 27 29.99 34.41 -33.39
CA ALA A 27 30.03 33.11 -32.76
C ALA A 27 28.63 32.80 -32.20
N VAL A 28 27.84 32.02 -32.92
CA VAL A 28 26.66 31.35 -32.40
C VAL A 28 27.17 30.27 -31.44
N VAL A 29 27.10 30.57 -30.14
CA VAL A 29 27.30 29.58 -29.09
C VAL A 29 26.10 28.64 -29.16
N PRO A 30 26.26 27.36 -29.46
CA PRO A 30 25.18 26.40 -29.28
C PRO A 30 24.94 26.25 -27.77
N MET A 31 23.83 26.79 -27.30
CA MET A 31 23.31 26.51 -25.96
C MET A 31 22.87 25.04 -25.96
N GLN A 32 23.78 24.18 -25.56
CA GLN A 32 23.45 22.79 -25.24
C GLN A 32 22.55 22.83 -24.00
N ALA A 33 21.24 22.76 -24.24
CA ALA A 33 20.29 22.41 -23.22
C ALA A 33 20.62 20.97 -22.80
N SER A 34 21.34 20.80 -21.69
CA SER A 34 21.44 19.56 -20.98
C SER A 34 20.02 19.24 -20.47
N ALA A 35 19.25 18.52 -21.26
CA ALA A 35 18.09 17.82 -20.79
C ALA A 35 18.63 16.70 -19.90
N GLU A 36 18.72 16.96 -18.60
CA GLU A 36 18.79 15.87 -17.64
C GLU A 36 17.57 14.98 -17.89
N PRO A 37 17.76 13.68 -18.16
CA PRO A 37 16.62 12.81 -18.17
C PRO A 37 16.04 12.82 -16.76
N LEU A 38 14.84 13.40 -16.58
CA LEU A 38 14.01 13.07 -15.45
C LEU A 38 13.94 11.54 -15.43
N ALA A 39 14.72 10.94 -14.54
CA ALA A 39 14.52 9.56 -14.18
C ALA A 39 13.12 9.49 -13.55
N LEU A 40 12.11 9.27 -14.39
CA LEU A 40 10.82 8.82 -13.92
C LEU A 40 11.12 7.60 -13.05
N ALA A 41 10.83 7.75 -11.78
CA ALA A 41 10.74 6.62 -10.86
C ALA A 41 9.60 5.69 -11.31
N THR A 42 9.85 4.96 -12.39
CA THR A 42 8.95 3.96 -12.98
C THR A 42 9.03 2.64 -12.20
N GLY A 43 9.64 2.67 -10.98
CA GLY A 43 9.87 1.46 -10.19
C GLY A 43 8.72 1.03 -9.29
N ALA A 44 7.73 1.88 -9.03
CA ALA A 44 6.71 1.55 -8.02
C ALA A 44 5.43 0.89 -8.59
N ALA A 45 5.14 1.04 -9.87
CA ALA A 45 3.87 0.57 -10.44
C ALA A 45 3.91 -0.84 -11.07
N SER A 46 5.07 -1.35 -11.43
CA SER A 46 5.20 -2.68 -12.06
C SER A 46 5.51 -3.81 -11.07
N VAL A 47 6.03 -3.48 -9.89
CA VAL A 47 6.33 -4.47 -8.84
C VAL A 47 5.06 -5.08 -8.22
N GLY A 48 3.90 -4.42 -8.40
CA GLY A 48 2.66 -4.84 -7.73
C GLY A 48 1.92 -6.01 -8.40
N ARG A 49 2.03 -6.23 -9.69
CA ARG A 49 1.13 -7.18 -10.37
C ARG A 49 1.60 -8.62 -10.39
N GLU A 50 2.90 -8.87 -10.43
CA GLU A 50 3.42 -10.26 -10.39
C GLU A 50 3.57 -10.84 -8.98
N ALA A 51 3.68 -9.99 -7.96
CA ALA A 51 3.95 -10.42 -6.59
C ALA A 51 2.73 -10.96 -5.83
N PHE A 52 1.49 -10.75 -6.34
CA PHE A 52 0.28 -10.96 -5.53
C PHE A 52 -0.74 -11.87 -6.20
N ARG A 53 -0.32 -13.09 -6.50
CA ARG A 53 -1.29 -14.16 -6.78
C ARG A 53 -1.80 -14.71 -5.45
N TYR A 54 -3.12 -14.73 -5.31
CA TYR A 54 -3.78 -15.36 -4.17
C TYR A 54 -3.30 -16.80 -4.01
N ARG A 55 -2.99 -17.18 -2.77
CA ARG A 55 -2.61 -18.52 -2.42
C ARG A 55 -3.65 -19.14 -1.51
N LEU A 56 -4.11 -20.31 -1.89
CA LEU A 56 -5.11 -21.06 -1.17
C LEU A 56 -4.63 -21.40 0.25
N GLY A 57 -5.56 -21.40 1.19
CA GLY A 57 -5.30 -21.73 2.57
C GLY A 57 -6.55 -22.20 3.31
N PRO A 58 -6.37 -22.66 4.56
CA PRO A 58 -7.46 -23.20 5.36
C PRO A 58 -8.62 -22.21 5.49
N GLY A 59 -9.82 -22.67 5.18
CA GLY A 59 -11.03 -21.85 5.23
C GLY A 59 -11.56 -21.38 3.87
N ASP A 60 -10.76 -21.44 2.80
CA ASP A 60 -11.20 -21.11 1.45
C ASP A 60 -12.24 -22.13 0.95
N SER A 61 -13.24 -21.64 0.23
CA SER A 61 -14.28 -22.47 -0.39
C SER A 61 -14.09 -22.46 -1.90
N LEU A 62 -14.01 -23.65 -2.48
CA LEU A 62 -13.74 -23.87 -3.90
C LEU A 62 -14.87 -24.67 -4.53
N VAL A 63 -15.13 -24.37 -5.79
CA VAL A 63 -15.96 -25.23 -6.64
C VAL A 63 -15.06 -25.88 -7.68
N MET A 64 -15.17 -27.18 -7.78
CA MET A 64 -14.45 -27.98 -8.76
C MET A 64 -15.42 -28.72 -9.64
N SER A 65 -15.16 -28.76 -10.94
CA SER A 65 -15.87 -29.62 -11.88
C SER A 65 -14.93 -30.18 -12.94
N VAL A 66 -15.31 -31.33 -13.53
CA VAL A 66 -14.60 -31.91 -14.67
C VAL A 66 -15.48 -31.81 -15.91
N PHE A 67 -14.93 -31.26 -16.98
CA PHE A 67 -15.66 -31.00 -18.23
C PHE A 67 -16.35 -32.26 -18.75
N LYS A 68 -17.65 -32.18 -19.03
CA LYS A 68 -18.53 -33.21 -19.55
C LYS A 68 -18.58 -34.50 -18.69
N MET A 69 -18.26 -34.41 -17.40
CA MET A 69 -18.30 -35.58 -16.52
C MET A 69 -19.19 -35.28 -15.30
N SER A 70 -20.40 -35.84 -15.29
CA SER A 70 -21.26 -35.76 -14.11
C SER A 70 -20.73 -36.64 -12.97
N GLY A 71 -20.93 -36.21 -11.73
CA GLY A 71 -20.45 -36.92 -10.53
C GLY A 71 -19.00 -36.63 -10.14
N TYR A 72 -18.36 -35.66 -10.81
CA TYR A 72 -17.06 -35.14 -10.46
C TYR A 72 -17.14 -33.64 -10.03
N GLU A 73 -18.34 -33.16 -9.78
CA GLU A 73 -18.57 -31.82 -9.27
C GLU A 73 -18.51 -31.84 -7.75
N ALA A 74 -17.80 -30.88 -7.16
CA ALA A 74 -17.70 -30.77 -5.72
C ALA A 74 -17.56 -29.31 -5.27
N ASN A 75 -18.35 -28.96 -4.25
CA ASN A 75 -18.12 -27.76 -3.44
C ASN A 75 -17.26 -28.20 -2.26
N VAL A 76 -16.01 -27.74 -2.23
CA VAL A 76 -15.04 -28.17 -1.22
C VAL A 76 -14.48 -26.99 -0.45
N LYS A 77 -14.21 -27.23 0.82
CA LYS A 77 -13.54 -26.25 1.68
C LYS A 77 -12.15 -26.75 1.99
N VAL A 78 -11.18 -25.84 1.94
CA VAL A 78 -9.80 -26.16 2.36
C VAL A 78 -9.80 -26.38 3.87
N LEU A 79 -9.39 -27.57 4.28
CA LEU A 79 -9.33 -28.01 5.67
C LEU A 79 -8.16 -27.35 6.40
N SER A 80 -8.11 -27.50 7.72
CA SER A 80 -7.06 -26.92 8.57
C SER A 80 -5.66 -27.45 8.27
N ASP A 81 -5.56 -28.65 7.71
CA ASP A 81 -4.32 -29.28 7.25
C ASP A 81 -3.89 -28.84 5.85
N GLY A 82 -4.66 -27.95 5.22
CA GLY A 82 -4.37 -27.42 3.88
C GLY A 82 -4.80 -28.33 2.73
N THR A 83 -5.62 -29.31 3.00
CA THR A 83 -6.11 -30.27 2.00
C THR A 83 -7.56 -30.03 1.62
N ILE A 84 -7.97 -30.55 0.48
CA ILE A 84 -9.36 -30.63 0.03
C ILE A 84 -9.72 -32.08 -0.27
N ASN A 85 -10.99 -32.44 -0.04
CA ASN A 85 -11.52 -33.76 -0.37
C ASN A 85 -12.26 -33.69 -1.69
N LEU A 86 -11.80 -34.47 -2.66
CA LEU A 86 -12.38 -34.55 -4.00
C LEU A 86 -12.99 -35.92 -4.30
N PRO A 87 -14.07 -35.96 -5.07
CA PRO A 87 -14.70 -37.23 -5.45
C PRO A 87 -13.69 -38.14 -6.15
N ARG A 88 -13.69 -39.41 -5.77
CA ARG A 88 -12.92 -40.52 -6.37
C ARG A 88 -11.40 -40.50 -6.16
N ILE A 89 -10.77 -39.37 -5.98
CA ILE A 89 -9.31 -39.24 -5.72
C ILE A 89 -8.99 -39.03 -4.25
N GLY A 90 -10.00 -38.66 -3.43
CA GLY A 90 -9.78 -38.38 -2.01
C GLY A 90 -9.08 -37.04 -1.74
N THR A 91 -8.14 -37.08 -0.84
CA THR A 91 -7.48 -35.87 -0.29
C THR A 91 -6.36 -35.35 -1.20
N VAL A 92 -6.39 -34.07 -1.52
CA VAL A 92 -5.36 -33.38 -2.29
C VAL A 92 -4.88 -32.14 -1.51
N GLU A 93 -3.58 -31.99 -1.35
CA GLU A 93 -2.96 -30.84 -0.69
C GLU A 93 -2.94 -29.65 -1.64
N VAL A 94 -3.49 -28.51 -1.18
CA VAL A 94 -3.59 -27.28 -1.95
C VAL A 94 -3.06 -26.05 -1.21
N TRP A 95 -2.61 -26.21 0.03
CA TRP A 95 -2.10 -25.10 0.84
C TRP A 95 -0.93 -24.41 0.16
N GLY A 96 -0.99 -23.07 0.12
CA GLY A 96 0.05 -22.22 -0.45
C GLY A 96 0.14 -22.24 -1.98
N LEU A 97 -0.66 -23.05 -2.65
CA LEU A 97 -0.76 -23.07 -4.10
C LEU A 97 -1.63 -21.89 -4.60
N THR A 98 -1.32 -21.37 -5.77
CA THR A 98 -2.26 -20.51 -6.50
C THR A 98 -3.40 -21.37 -7.06
N LEU A 99 -4.49 -20.73 -7.46
CA LEU A 99 -5.63 -21.43 -8.06
C LEU A 99 -5.21 -22.28 -9.28
N GLU A 100 -4.30 -21.74 -10.09
CA GLU A 100 -3.79 -22.42 -11.28
C GLU A 100 -2.87 -23.61 -10.92
N GLU A 101 -1.97 -23.44 -9.96
CA GLU A 101 -1.12 -24.54 -9.46
C GLU A 101 -1.96 -25.66 -8.84
N ALA A 102 -3.01 -25.29 -8.07
CA ALA A 102 -3.95 -26.25 -7.50
C ALA A 102 -4.73 -26.99 -8.59
N ARG A 103 -5.20 -26.27 -9.62
CA ARG A 103 -5.89 -26.86 -10.77
C ARG A 103 -5.00 -27.90 -11.48
N LEU A 104 -3.74 -27.58 -11.74
CA LEU A 104 -2.78 -28.49 -12.35
C LEU A 104 -2.53 -29.73 -11.47
N ARG A 105 -2.40 -29.55 -10.17
CA ARG A 105 -2.20 -30.65 -9.22
C ARG A 105 -3.40 -31.59 -9.16
N ILE A 106 -4.61 -31.02 -9.16
CA ILE A 106 -5.86 -31.78 -9.20
C ILE A 106 -5.98 -32.53 -10.53
N THR A 107 -5.64 -31.85 -11.65
CA THR A 107 -5.66 -32.49 -12.98
C THR A 107 -4.75 -33.72 -13.02
N ALA A 108 -3.51 -33.57 -12.53
CA ALA A 108 -2.57 -34.72 -12.46
C ALA A 108 -3.08 -35.84 -11.58
N ALA A 109 -3.78 -35.56 -10.47
CA ALA A 109 -4.39 -36.59 -9.63
C ALA A 109 -5.52 -37.33 -10.33
N TYR A 110 -6.31 -36.63 -11.15
CA TYR A 110 -7.38 -37.26 -11.94
C TYR A 110 -6.87 -38.04 -13.17
N GLU A 111 -5.70 -37.73 -13.71
CA GLU A 111 -5.10 -38.44 -14.86
C GLU A 111 -4.87 -39.94 -14.60
N VAL A 112 -4.77 -40.33 -13.33
CA VAL A 112 -4.69 -41.73 -12.92
C VAL A 112 -5.98 -42.53 -13.31
N PHE A 113 -7.13 -41.84 -13.28
CA PHE A 113 -8.45 -42.47 -13.50
C PHE A 113 -9.12 -42.04 -14.81
N LEU A 114 -8.74 -40.90 -15.36
CA LEU A 114 -9.37 -40.26 -16.51
C LEU A 114 -8.35 -39.99 -17.61
N ARG A 115 -8.75 -40.19 -18.86
CA ARG A 115 -7.91 -39.80 -20.01
C ARG A 115 -8.09 -38.31 -20.32
N ARG A 116 -7.05 -37.49 -20.13
CA ARG A 116 -7.02 -36.04 -20.39
C ARG A 116 -8.17 -35.29 -19.73
N PRO A 117 -8.29 -35.32 -18.40
CA PRO A 117 -9.35 -34.57 -17.70
C PRO A 117 -9.14 -33.08 -17.86
N ILE A 118 -10.22 -32.33 -18.14
CA ILE A 118 -10.22 -30.87 -18.10
C ILE A 118 -10.89 -30.47 -16.81
N VAL A 119 -10.09 -30.01 -15.84
CA VAL A 119 -10.56 -29.58 -14.52
C VAL A 119 -10.78 -28.06 -14.49
N TYR A 120 -11.96 -27.67 -14.05
CA TYR A 120 -12.29 -26.29 -13.69
C TYR A 120 -12.22 -26.18 -12.16
N LEU A 121 -11.57 -25.14 -11.68
CA LEU A 121 -11.44 -24.85 -10.26
C LEU A 121 -11.65 -23.35 -10.03
N ASP A 122 -12.68 -23.00 -9.28
CA ASP A 122 -13.04 -21.62 -8.99
C ASP A 122 -13.07 -21.37 -7.49
N LEU A 123 -12.59 -20.19 -7.06
CA LEU A 123 -12.67 -19.74 -5.69
C LEU A 123 -14.02 -19.03 -5.48
N VAL A 124 -14.88 -19.62 -4.66
CA VAL A 124 -16.22 -19.07 -4.35
C VAL A 124 -16.14 -18.07 -3.21
N THR A 125 -15.43 -18.44 -2.15
CA THR A 125 -15.27 -17.59 -0.97
C THR A 125 -13.86 -17.74 -0.45
N SER A 126 -13.15 -16.65 -0.34
CA SER A 126 -11.83 -16.64 0.29
C SER A 126 -11.96 -16.46 1.81
N ARG A 127 -10.98 -16.96 2.54
CA ARG A 127 -10.89 -16.75 3.98
C ARG A 127 -10.72 -15.26 4.29
N PRO A 128 -11.20 -14.79 5.48
CA PRO A 128 -10.96 -13.42 5.89
C PRO A 128 -9.46 -13.14 6.08
N VAL A 129 -9.05 -11.95 5.67
CA VAL A 129 -7.67 -11.47 5.82
C VAL A 129 -7.44 -11.03 7.27
N LYS A 130 -6.44 -11.61 7.93
CA LYS A 130 -6.01 -11.23 9.27
C LYS A 130 -4.80 -10.31 9.18
N VAL A 131 -4.91 -9.13 9.79
CA VAL A 131 -3.88 -8.08 9.74
C VAL A 131 -3.59 -7.59 11.15
N THR A 132 -2.32 -7.37 11.44
CA THR A 132 -1.90 -6.74 12.69
C THR A 132 -1.68 -5.24 12.45
N VAL A 133 -2.30 -4.38 13.26
CA VAL A 133 -2.12 -2.93 13.21
C VAL A 133 -1.51 -2.45 14.51
N THR A 134 -0.41 -1.71 14.42
CA THR A 134 0.36 -1.23 15.57
C THR A 134 0.75 0.25 15.43
N GLY A 135 1.07 0.89 16.54
CA GLY A 135 1.49 2.29 16.59
C GLY A 135 0.33 3.26 16.76
N GLU A 136 0.40 4.42 16.12
CA GLU A 136 -0.49 5.56 16.32
C GLU A 136 -1.82 5.42 15.60
N VAL A 137 -2.62 4.44 16.03
CA VAL A 137 -4.02 4.23 15.63
C VAL A 137 -4.91 4.21 16.86
N GLU A 138 -6.19 4.54 16.70
CA GLU A 138 -7.15 4.57 17.82
C GLU A 138 -7.29 3.21 18.53
N ARG A 139 -7.23 2.12 17.77
CA ARG A 139 -7.36 0.75 18.30
C ARG A 139 -6.31 -0.15 17.69
N PRO A 140 -5.09 -0.21 18.26
CA PRO A 140 -4.10 -1.18 17.83
C PRO A 140 -4.54 -2.60 18.16
N GLY A 141 -4.20 -3.57 17.30
CA GLY A 141 -4.58 -4.95 17.49
C GLY A 141 -4.57 -5.79 16.23
N VAL A 142 -5.16 -6.98 16.31
CA VAL A 142 -5.34 -7.87 15.16
C VAL A 142 -6.77 -7.74 14.64
N PHE A 143 -6.89 -7.44 13.36
CA PHE A 143 -8.17 -7.26 12.68
C PHE A 143 -8.38 -8.38 11.67
N SER A 144 -9.65 -8.84 11.58
CA SER A 144 -10.11 -9.75 10.55
C SER A 144 -11.04 -9.00 9.62
N LEU A 145 -10.68 -8.94 8.34
CA LEU A 145 -11.45 -8.27 7.31
C LEU A 145 -12.01 -9.30 6.33
N PRO A 146 -13.31 -9.26 6.06
CA PRO A 146 -13.89 -10.15 5.06
C PRO A 146 -13.36 -9.77 3.67
N THR A 147 -13.10 -10.78 2.88
CA THR A 147 -12.86 -10.65 1.45
C THR A 147 -14.18 -10.96 0.76
N GLN A 148 -14.90 -9.95 0.32
CA GLN A 148 -16.22 -10.16 -0.29
C GLN A 148 -16.12 -10.11 -1.80
N ALA A 149 -16.91 -10.95 -2.45
CA ALA A 149 -17.08 -10.93 -3.90
C ALA A 149 -17.60 -9.57 -4.42
N GLU A 150 -18.36 -8.85 -3.59
CA GLU A 150 -18.96 -7.55 -3.94
C GLU A 150 -18.15 -6.34 -3.44
N GLY A 151 -17.34 -6.50 -2.37
CA GLY A 151 -16.55 -5.41 -1.75
C GLY A 151 -15.09 -5.36 -2.18
N GLY A 152 -14.63 -6.35 -2.93
CA GLY A 152 -13.24 -6.44 -3.33
C GLY A 152 -12.30 -6.90 -2.22
N TRP A 153 -11.03 -6.76 -2.49
CA TRP A 153 -9.96 -7.12 -1.57
C TRP A 153 -9.66 -5.96 -0.62
N PRO A 154 -9.46 -6.19 0.69
CA PRO A 154 -9.21 -5.10 1.65
C PRO A 154 -7.94 -4.32 1.29
N THR A 155 -8.02 -3.02 1.45
CA THR A 155 -6.94 -2.09 1.18
C THR A 155 -6.32 -1.56 2.48
N LEU A 156 -5.18 -0.88 2.38
CA LEU A 156 -4.53 -0.26 3.53
C LEU A 156 -5.46 0.75 4.23
N VAL A 157 -6.20 1.54 3.46
CA VAL A 157 -7.14 2.53 4.01
C VAL A 157 -8.25 1.83 4.80
N ASP A 158 -8.84 0.75 4.25
CA ASP A 158 -9.91 -0.01 4.93
C ASP A 158 -9.45 -0.57 6.27
N VAL A 159 -8.21 -1.06 6.33
CA VAL A 159 -7.62 -1.58 7.57
C VAL A 159 -7.44 -0.48 8.60
N VAL A 160 -6.90 0.69 8.19
CA VAL A 160 -6.72 1.82 9.11
C VAL A 160 -8.06 2.35 9.60
N GLN A 161 -9.06 2.47 8.75
CA GLN A 161 -10.43 2.83 9.15
C GLN A 161 -11.02 1.81 10.13
N LYS A 162 -10.82 0.51 9.88
CA LYS A 162 -11.27 -0.55 10.79
C LYS A 162 -10.60 -0.45 12.16
N ALA A 163 -9.35 0.01 12.19
CA ALA A 163 -8.61 0.30 13.43
C ALA A 163 -9.08 1.60 14.12
N GLY A 164 -10.07 2.29 13.56
CA GLY A 164 -10.64 3.52 14.11
C GLY A 164 -9.94 4.79 13.66
N GLY A 165 -9.08 4.71 12.63
CA GLY A 165 -8.32 5.84 12.12
C GLY A 165 -6.98 6.05 12.81
N VAL A 166 -6.28 7.09 12.39
CA VAL A 166 -4.97 7.51 12.88
C VAL A 166 -5.16 8.51 14.01
N THR A 167 -4.39 8.38 15.10
CA THR A 167 -4.40 9.35 16.20
C THR A 167 -3.87 10.72 15.79
N ALA A 168 -4.13 11.75 16.58
CA ALA A 168 -3.60 13.10 16.32
C ALA A 168 -2.06 13.16 16.29
N SER A 169 -1.39 12.21 16.95
CA SER A 169 0.07 12.08 16.94
C SER A 169 0.62 11.19 15.84
N GLY A 170 -0.23 10.60 15.00
CA GLY A 170 0.18 9.69 13.94
C GLY A 170 0.81 10.40 12.74
N ASP A 171 1.81 9.76 12.17
CA ASP A 171 2.55 10.25 11.01
C ASP A 171 2.06 9.56 9.72
N LEU A 172 1.24 10.28 8.93
CA LEU A 172 0.79 9.82 7.62
C LEU A 172 1.89 9.86 6.54
N SER A 173 3.03 10.48 6.79
CA SER A 173 4.16 10.46 5.87
C SER A 173 4.92 9.14 5.92
N ARG A 174 4.72 8.36 6.99
CA ARG A 174 5.45 7.11 7.21
C ARG A 174 4.58 5.99 7.74
N ILE A 175 3.78 5.43 6.83
CA ILE A 175 3.03 4.19 7.10
C ILE A 175 3.83 3.02 6.54
N GLU A 176 4.14 2.05 7.39
CA GLU A 176 4.91 0.87 7.03
C GLU A 176 4.01 -0.36 6.97
N VAL A 177 4.15 -1.14 5.89
CA VAL A 177 3.51 -2.45 5.75
C VAL A 177 4.61 -3.50 5.68
N LEU A 178 4.62 -4.40 6.64
CA LEU A 178 5.50 -5.56 6.70
C LEU A 178 4.70 -6.78 6.23
N ARG A 179 5.18 -7.41 5.17
CA ARG A 179 4.56 -8.57 4.56
C ARG A 179 5.42 -9.80 4.74
N PRO A 180 4.89 -10.89 5.30
CA PRO A 180 5.63 -12.14 5.39
C PRO A 180 5.91 -12.70 3.98
N ALA A 181 7.01 -13.42 3.85
CA ALA A 181 7.31 -14.11 2.61
C ALA A 181 6.27 -15.20 2.32
N ALA A 182 6.04 -15.47 1.04
CA ALA A 182 5.11 -16.53 0.61
C ALA A 182 5.56 -17.94 0.98
N HIS A 183 6.85 -18.11 1.34
CA HIS A 183 7.44 -19.40 1.69
C HIS A 183 8.03 -19.39 3.10
N PRO A 184 7.96 -20.50 3.83
CA PRO A 184 8.64 -20.64 5.11
C PRO A 184 10.15 -20.36 4.97
N GLY A 185 10.68 -19.47 5.83
CA GLY A 185 12.11 -19.08 5.79
C GLY A 185 12.45 -17.91 4.86
N GLY A 186 11.50 -17.37 4.12
CA GLY A 186 11.69 -16.16 3.32
C GLY A 186 11.77 -14.89 4.18
N SER A 187 12.47 -13.86 3.69
CA SER A 187 12.57 -12.57 4.37
C SER A 187 11.27 -11.78 4.29
N MET A 188 10.92 -11.08 5.36
CA MET A 188 9.81 -10.13 5.36
C MET A 188 10.09 -9.00 4.37
N ARG A 189 9.07 -8.61 3.61
CA ARG A 189 9.14 -7.46 2.71
C ARG A 189 8.56 -6.25 3.41
N ARG A 190 9.27 -5.13 3.32
CA ARG A 190 8.88 -3.86 3.91
C ARG A 190 8.47 -2.91 2.79
N TYR A 191 7.30 -2.29 2.95
CA TYR A 191 6.78 -1.25 2.07
C TYR A 191 6.51 -0.01 2.92
N GLN A 192 6.84 1.15 2.40
CA GLN A 192 6.58 2.43 3.07
C GLN A 192 5.73 3.30 2.17
N PHE A 193 4.74 3.97 2.77
CA PHE A 193 3.79 4.82 2.06
C PHE A 193 3.76 6.20 2.70
N ASP A 194 3.76 7.24 1.85
CA ASP A 194 3.61 8.64 2.25
C ASP A 194 2.28 9.17 1.71
N TYR A 195 1.30 9.22 2.59
CA TYR A 195 -0.02 9.79 2.27
C TYR A 195 -0.08 11.28 2.55
N LEU A 196 0.72 11.80 3.48
CA LEU A 196 0.71 13.21 3.83
C LEU A 196 1.08 14.10 2.63
N THR A 197 2.13 13.71 1.90
CA THR A 197 2.53 14.42 0.68
C THR A 197 1.42 14.41 -0.37
N VAL A 198 0.72 13.30 -0.54
CA VAL A 198 -0.39 13.21 -1.50
C VAL A 198 -1.58 14.06 -1.08
N LEU A 199 -1.94 14.03 0.20
CA LEU A 199 -3.03 14.84 0.73
C LEU A 199 -2.77 16.35 0.59
N ARG A 200 -1.50 16.79 0.75
CA ARG A 200 -1.11 18.20 0.63
C ARG A 200 -0.97 18.70 -0.81
N LYS A 201 -0.33 17.91 -1.66
CA LYS A 201 0.02 18.32 -3.03
C LYS A 201 -0.96 17.82 -4.08
N GLY A 202 -1.88 16.95 -3.71
CA GLY A 202 -2.68 16.18 -4.64
C GLY A 202 -1.86 15.09 -5.32
N GLY A 203 -2.52 14.30 -6.15
CA GLY A 203 -1.91 13.21 -6.89
C GLY A 203 -2.62 11.87 -6.63
N HIS A 204 -1.99 10.79 -7.10
CA HIS A 204 -2.50 9.45 -6.88
C HIS A 204 -2.04 8.91 -5.53
N ALA A 205 -2.99 8.67 -4.63
CA ALA A 205 -2.71 8.00 -3.37
C ALA A 205 -2.55 6.49 -3.60
N PRO A 206 -1.38 5.91 -3.28
CA PRO A 206 -1.23 4.47 -3.35
C PRO A 206 -2.12 3.82 -2.29
N ASN A 207 -3.09 3.01 -2.72
CA ASN A 207 -3.92 2.24 -1.81
C ASN A 207 -3.69 0.74 -2.05
N PRO A 208 -2.61 0.17 -1.48
CA PRO A 208 -2.23 -1.20 -1.74
C PRO A 208 -3.25 -2.17 -1.13
N LEU A 209 -3.42 -3.30 -1.81
CA LEU A 209 -4.15 -4.43 -1.28
C LEU A 209 -3.37 -5.03 -0.10
N ILE A 210 -4.10 -5.38 0.94
CA ILE A 210 -3.57 -5.98 2.17
C ILE A 210 -3.86 -7.48 2.16
N TYR A 211 -2.87 -8.26 2.57
CA TYR A 211 -2.92 -9.72 2.53
C TYR A 211 -2.87 -10.33 3.93
N ASP A 212 -3.26 -11.58 4.00
CA ASP A 212 -3.27 -12.36 5.24
C ASP A 212 -1.86 -12.44 5.84
N GLY A 213 -1.73 -12.06 7.09
CA GLY A 213 -0.47 -11.98 7.82
C GLY A 213 0.29 -10.66 7.68
N ASP A 214 -0.22 -9.67 6.92
CA ASP A 214 0.41 -8.35 6.86
C ASP A 214 0.40 -7.68 8.24
N SER A 215 1.46 -6.93 8.54
CA SER A 215 1.55 -6.07 9.72
C SER A 215 1.72 -4.63 9.29
N ILE A 216 0.80 -3.77 9.73
CA ILE A 216 0.80 -2.34 9.44
C ILE A 216 1.29 -1.61 10.68
N ARG A 217 2.26 -0.71 10.50
CA ARG A 217 2.81 0.10 11.55
C ARG A 217 2.71 1.58 11.22
N LEU A 218 2.05 2.32 12.09
CA LEU A 218 2.00 3.77 12.04
C LEU A 218 2.96 4.35 13.06
N TYR A 219 3.82 5.25 12.63
CA TYR A 219 4.79 5.89 13.48
C TYR A 219 4.21 7.16 14.11
N LYS A 220 4.81 7.57 15.22
CA LYS A 220 4.51 8.84 15.84
C LYS A 220 5.18 9.96 15.04
N ASN A 221 4.49 11.09 14.89
CA ASN A 221 5.06 12.29 14.33
C ASN A 221 5.90 13.01 15.39
N ASP A 222 7.18 13.22 15.13
CA ASP A 222 8.12 13.87 16.05
C ASP A 222 7.95 15.40 16.07
N GLY A 223 7.24 15.99 15.10
CA GLY A 223 6.96 17.41 14.99
C GLY A 223 5.51 17.67 14.60
N VAL A 224 4.65 17.96 15.56
CA VAL A 224 3.24 18.26 15.29
C VAL A 224 3.11 19.61 14.59
N ASN A 225 2.72 19.59 13.32
CA ASN A 225 2.36 20.76 12.55
C ASN A 225 0.84 20.87 12.48
N ASN A 226 0.27 22.01 12.91
CA ASN A 226 -1.17 22.23 12.90
C ASN A 226 -1.77 22.06 11.49
N ALA A 227 -1.05 22.42 10.43
CA ALA A 227 -1.51 22.21 9.06
C ALA A 227 -1.65 20.71 8.71
N ASP A 228 -0.79 19.86 9.25
CA ASP A 228 -0.84 18.42 9.06
C ASP A 228 -2.00 17.79 9.82
N LEU A 229 -2.24 18.28 11.05
CA LEU A 229 -3.39 17.84 11.84
C LEU A 229 -4.72 18.13 11.14
N ILE A 230 -4.87 19.35 10.58
CA ILE A 230 -6.06 19.74 9.83
C ILE A 230 -6.22 18.85 8.58
N THR A 231 -5.12 18.63 7.85
CA THR A 231 -5.13 17.79 6.65
C THR A 231 -5.49 16.34 6.98
N THR A 232 -4.94 15.81 8.06
CA THR A 232 -5.24 14.45 8.54
C THR A 232 -6.68 14.33 9.00
N ALA A 233 -7.18 15.30 9.79
CA ALA A 233 -8.55 15.33 10.31
C ALA A 233 -9.61 15.45 9.20
N ALA A 234 -9.26 16.05 8.06
CA ALA A 234 -10.14 16.15 6.90
C ALA A 234 -10.05 14.94 5.95
N SER A 235 -9.13 14.00 6.22
CA SER A 235 -8.91 12.82 5.38
C SER A 235 -9.72 11.62 5.86
N ASN A 236 -9.83 10.61 5.01
CA ASN A 236 -10.43 9.32 5.36
C ASN A 236 -9.55 8.43 6.28
N PHE A 237 -8.38 8.92 6.69
CA PHE A 237 -7.55 8.31 7.73
C PHE A 237 -7.91 8.78 9.15
N ALA A 238 -8.67 9.88 9.26
CA ALA A 238 -9.14 10.35 10.56
C ALA A 238 -10.14 9.38 11.19
N PRO A 239 -10.22 9.32 12.52
CA PRO A 239 -11.32 8.66 13.19
C PRO A 239 -12.64 9.36 12.85
N ASP A 240 -13.74 8.60 12.79
CA ASP A 240 -15.06 9.18 12.52
C ASP A 240 -15.46 10.22 13.57
N THR A 241 -15.10 9.93 14.83
CA THR A 241 -15.40 10.81 15.98
C THR A 241 -14.22 10.91 16.91
N ILE A 242 -14.05 12.09 17.50
CA ILE A 242 -13.09 12.37 18.58
C ILE A 242 -13.83 12.65 19.88
N ARG A 243 -13.17 12.43 21.01
CA ARG A 243 -13.69 12.76 22.34
C ARG A 243 -13.08 14.07 22.80
N VAL A 244 -13.94 15.05 23.05
CA VAL A 244 -13.57 16.38 23.54
C VAL A 244 -14.14 16.55 24.93
N ASN A 245 -13.32 16.95 25.89
CA ASN A 245 -13.80 17.25 27.23
C ASN A 245 -14.21 18.72 27.31
N VAL A 246 -15.49 18.97 27.46
CA VAL A 246 -16.07 20.31 27.56
C VAL A 246 -16.28 20.64 29.04
N ILE A 247 -15.61 21.70 29.51
CA ILE A 247 -15.66 22.18 30.91
C ILE A 247 -16.18 23.60 30.94
N GLY A 248 -16.89 23.98 31.98
CA GLY A 248 -17.41 25.33 32.17
C GLY A 248 -18.92 25.41 32.16
N GLU A 249 -19.45 26.60 31.89
CA GLU A 249 -20.87 26.94 31.96
C GLU A 249 -21.64 26.47 30.70
N VAL A 250 -21.68 25.14 30.51
CA VAL A 250 -22.46 24.46 29.46
C VAL A 250 -23.54 23.58 30.08
N ALA A 251 -24.56 23.26 29.34
CA ALA A 251 -25.71 22.50 29.87
C ALA A 251 -25.33 21.09 30.33
N LYS A 252 -24.38 20.43 29.64
CA LYS A 252 -23.89 19.09 29.96
C LYS A 252 -22.36 19.08 29.87
N PRO A 253 -21.65 19.51 30.93
CA PRO A 253 -20.19 19.43 30.96
C PRO A 253 -19.71 17.97 30.98
N GLY A 254 -18.53 17.71 30.46
CA GLY A 254 -17.92 16.38 30.38
C GLY A 254 -17.45 16.01 28.99
N VAL A 255 -17.20 14.71 28.80
CA VAL A 255 -16.71 14.17 27.53
C VAL A 255 -17.84 14.11 26.51
N GLN A 256 -17.67 14.82 25.40
CA GLN A 256 -18.56 14.82 24.25
C GLN A 256 -17.89 14.11 23.07
N GLN A 257 -18.67 13.39 22.25
CA GLN A 257 -18.20 12.82 20.99
C GLN A 257 -18.61 13.77 19.85
N VAL A 258 -17.63 14.18 19.07
CA VAL A 258 -17.84 15.05 17.91
C VAL A 258 -17.09 14.48 16.70
N PRO A 259 -17.53 14.75 15.47
CA PRO A 259 -16.77 14.38 14.28
C PRO A 259 -15.33 14.94 14.34
N SER A 260 -14.36 14.21 13.79
CA SER A 260 -12.94 14.60 13.87
C SER A 260 -12.62 15.94 13.19
N ASN A 261 -13.42 16.35 12.20
CA ASN A 261 -13.31 17.63 11.50
C ASN A 261 -14.29 18.71 12.00
N ALA A 262 -14.92 18.47 13.18
CA ALA A 262 -15.92 19.37 13.71
C ALA A 262 -15.32 20.71 14.17
N PRO A 263 -15.98 21.84 13.89
CA PRO A 263 -15.59 23.13 14.46
C PRO A 263 -15.85 23.13 15.98
N LEU A 264 -15.16 23.99 16.72
CA LEU A 264 -15.30 24.14 18.18
C LEU A 264 -16.76 24.38 18.62
N SER A 265 -17.52 25.13 17.83
CA SER A 265 -18.96 25.36 18.08
C SER A 265 -19.76 24.06 18.16
N GLN A 266 -19.39 23.03 17.43
CA GLN A 266 -20.09 21.75 17.45
C GLN A 266 -19.90 21.01 18.77
N ALA A 267 -18.72 21.12 19.39
CA ALA A 267 -18.48 20.57 20.73
C ALA A 267 -19.35 21.27 21.78
N ILE A 268 -19.51 22.59 21.65
CA ILE A 268 -20.40 23.36 22.52
C ILE A 268 -21.88 22.96 22.30
N PHE A 269 -22.31 22.77 21.07
CA PHE A 269 -23.68 22.30 20.78
C PHE A 269 -23.91 20.87 21.28
N ALA A 270 -22.93 19.98 21.14
CA ALA A 270 -23.00 18.60 21.65
C ALA A 270 -23.16 18.58 23.19
N SER A 271 -22.59 19.57 23.90
CA SER A 271 -22.76 19.74 25.35
C SER A 271 -24.07 20.44 25.75
N GLY A 272 -25.00 20.64 24.80
CA GLY A 272 -26.31 21.26 25.03
C GLY A 272 -26.30 22.79 25.03
N GLY A 273 -25.19 23.40 24.52
CA GLY A 273 -25.04 24.85 24.45
C GLY A 273 -24.56 25.48 25.77
N ILE A 274 -24.41 26.79 25.74
CA ILE A 274 -23.94 27.61 26.85
C ILE A 274 -25.15 27.93 27.77
N THR A 275 -24.93 27.86 29.08
CA THR A 275 -25.95 28.25 30.07
C THR A 275 -26.13 29.78 30.12
N ARG A 276 -27.19 30.26 30.81
CA ARG A 276 -27.44 31.69 31.01
C ARG A 276 -26.29 32.44 31.72
N ARG A 277 -25.41 31.71 32.40
CA ARG A 277 -24.25 32.27 33.14
C ARG A 277 -22.97 32.21 32.30
N GLY A 278 -22.97 31.45 31.23
CA GLY A 278 -21.80 31.28 30.37
C GLY A 278 -21.65 32.45 29.40
N SER A 279 -20.41 32.77 29.06
CA SER A 279 -20.03 33.78 28.06
C SER A 279 -19.46 33.13 26.81
N ILE A 280 -19.87 33.63 25.64
CA ILE A 280 -19.32 33.19 24.33
C ILE A 280 -17.98 33.91 24.03
N SER A 281 -17.70 35.01 24.73
CA SER A 281 -16.57 35.87 24.42
C SER A 281 -15.19 35.26 24.76
N THR A 282 -15.16 34.23 25.60
CA THR A 282 -13.92 33.58 26.01
C THR A 282 -14.11 32.09 26.02
N VAL A 283 -13.57 31.39 25.02
CA VAL A 283 -13.48 29.95 24.93
C VAL A 283 -12.00 29.60 24.75
N GLU A 284 -11.47 28.81 25.66
CA GLU A 284 -10.08 28.32 25.63
C GLU A 284 -10.05 26.88 25.15
N LEU A 285 -9.03 26.53 24.35
CA LEU A 285 -8.74 25.21 23.83
C LEU A 285 -7.47 24.65 24.47
#